data_d3bc14094be647b5c5e4934b066400c3
#
_entry.id   d3bc14094be647b5c5e4934b066400c3
#
_cell.length_a   1.000
_cell.length_b   1.000
_cell.length_c   1.000
_cell.angle_alpha   90.00
_cell.angle_beta   90.00
_cell.angle_gamma   90.00
#
_symmetry.space_group_name_H-M   'P 1'
#
loop_
_entity.id
_entity.type
_entity.pdbx_description
1 polymer ?
#
loop_
_entity_poly.entity_id
_entity_poly.type
_entity_poly.pdbx_seq_one_letter_code
_entity_poly.pdbx_strand_id
1 'polypeptide(L)'
;LDAIFKSGVIAIANVLIIGRRGACYRAALKLGHRVFLWSGTPLHESRKARLAGWIEHPFESKVALPESVIEIARTWHLDFVVASTESSVVPAAKLRAELGLPGTLLDVAMLAHNKFIMKTRAREHGVPVTDFHLVQEEDDAAFLTRKLGLPLVLKPVDESGATDVKVLTDPVRIEQSIRPGLLAEAYVKGSEVSVETFIKDGQPIFHNVTDYLHAWQKSLVPASLDEALTKNILTINDRVIDAFGIRNGMTHAEYYLTPNGPVFGEIAVRPPGGYYMDLIEKAYGFDPWETYIAIETGGTVASLPGKARGYAAVYIIHPEESGVVASVQGEEMLASLPGVFEFELDLAVGDTVVERVNTSNEHGHLLLAAASRKALLSSIQRIETEFSVTIDGTQPKP
;
A
#
# COMPACT_ATOMS: atom_id res chain seq x y z
N LEU A 1 9.17 -28.64 -12.37
CA LEU A 1 8.50 -27.32 -12.39
C LEU A 1 7.83 -27.06 -13.75
N ASP A 2 8.45 -27.41 -14.88
CA ASP A 2 7.87 -27.19 -16.23
C ASP A 2 6.58 -27.96 -16.54
N ALA A 3 6.24 -28.98 -15.77
CA ALA A 3 5.02 -29.80 -16.00
C ALA A 3 3.74 -29.19 -15.38
N ILE A 4 3.88 -28.34 -14.35
CA ILE A 4 2.76 -27.72 -13.63
C ILE A 4 2.16 -26.57 -14.45
N PHE A 5 2.95 -25.89 -15.29
CA PHE A 5 2.54 -24.71 -16.06
C PHE A 5 1.76 -25.02 -17.35
N LYS A 6 1.55 -26.28 -17.73
CA LYS A 6 0.97 -26.64 -19.05
C LYS A 6 -0.50 -27.03 -19.05
N SER A 7 -1.20 -27.15 -17.90
CA SER A 7 -2.53 -27.77 -17.88
C SER A 7 -3.74 -26.84 -17.71
N GLY A 8 -3.59 -25.54 -17.54
CA GLY A 8 -4.74 -24.62 -17.39
C GLY A 8 -5.65 -24.88 -16.17
N VAL A 9 -5.35 -25.88 -15.38
CA VAL A 9 -6.02 -26.20 -14.13
C VAL A 9 -5.16 -25.64 -13.00
N ILE A 10 -5.75 -24.86 -12.10
CA ILE A 10 -5.07 -24.41 -10.87
C ILE A 10 -4.75 -25.69 -10.08
N ALA A 11 -3.48 -26.11 -10.08
CA ALA A 11 -3.05 -27.21 -9.23
C ALA A 11 -3.15 -26.75 -7.78
N ILE A 12 -3.74 -27.59 -6.91
CA ILE A 12 -3.80 -27.32 -5.47
C ILE A 12 -2.36 -27.25 -4.94
N ALA A 13 -1.99 -26.12 -4.37
CA ALA A 13 -0.64 -25.84 -3.86
C ALA A 13 -0.64 -25.59 -2.36
N ASN A 14 0.50 -25.86 -1.71
CA ASN A 14 0.79 -25.46 -0.34
C ASN A 14 1.29 -24.00 -0.36
N VAL A 15 0.47 -23.07 0.07
CA VAL A 15 0.73 -21.62 -0.01
C VAL A 15 0.88 -21.03 1.40
N LEU A 16 2.05 -20.49 1.71
CA LEU A 16 2.25 -19.69 2.92
C LEU A 16 1.97 -18.22 2.64
N ILE A 17 1.05 -17.63 3.35
CA ILE A 17 0.81 -16.19 3.34
C ILE A 17 1.47 -15.57 4.57
N ILE A 18 2.27 -14.51 4.36
CA ILE A 18 2.88 -13.75 5.45
C ILE A 18 2.14 -12.42 5.59
N GLY A 19 1.68 -12.13 6.83
CA GLY A 19 0.87 -10.96 7.15
C GLY A 19 -0.59 -11.32 7.45
N ARG A 20 -1.39 -10.34 7.88
CA ARG A 20 -2.72 -10.58 8.46
C ARG A 20 -3.90 -10.17 7.58
N ARG A 21 -3.69 -9.88 6.30
CA ARG A 21 -4.79 -9.49 5.41
C ARG A 21 -5.78 -10.63 5.19
N GLY A 22 -6.96 -10.48 5.80
CA GLY A 22 -8.01 -11.49 5.78
C GLY A 22 -8.47 -11.87 4.37
N ALA A 23 -8.61 -10.90 3.49
CA ALA A 23 -9.02 -11.11 2.11
C ALA A 23 -8.00 -11.95 1.33
N CYS A 24 -6.69 -11.74 1.53
CA CYS A 24 -5.62 -12.48 0.87
C CYS A 24 -5.72 -13.99 1.14
N TYR A 25 -5.79 -14.42 2.42
CA TYR A 25 -5.86 -15.85 2.72
C TYR A 25 -7.23 -16.46 2.34
N ARG A 26 -8.32 -15.69 2.40
CA ARG A 26 -9.63 -16.17 1.93
C ARG A 26 -9.64 -16.43 0.42
N ALA A 27 -9.00 -15.55 -0.36
CA ALA A 27 -8.83 -15.75 -1.80
C ALA A 27 -8.06 -17.03 -2.11
N ALA A 28 -6.94 -17.29 -1.40
CA ALA A 28 -6.18 -18.53 -1.58
C ALA A 28 -7.00 -19.78 -1.23
N LEU A 29 -7.79 -19.75 -0.14
CA LEU A 29 -8.72 -20.84 0.20
C LEU A 29 -9.81 -21.03 -0.86
N LYS A 30 -10.37 -19.94 -1.40
CA LYS A 30 -11.42 -19.97 -2.44
C LYS A 30 -10.89 -20.57 -3.75
N LEU A 31 -9.62 -20.33 -4.07
CA LEU A 31 -8.93 -20.96 -5.21
C LEU A 31 -8.55 -22.44 -4.95
N GLY A 32 -8.86 -22.98 -3.78
CA GLY A 32 -8.66 -24.39 -3.45
C GLY A 32 -7.26 -24.72 -2.91
N HIS A 33 -6.41 -23.73 -2.63
CA HIS A 33 -5.08 -23.98 -2.10
C HIS A 33 -5.12 -24.46 -0.64
N ARG A 34 -4.10 -25.18 -0.26
CA ARG A 34 -3.83 -25.51 1.15
C ARG A 34 -3.03 -24.37 1.77
N VAL A 35 -3.69 -23.60 2.65
CA VAL A 35 -3.17 -22.32 3.12
C VAL A 35 -2.52 -22.46 4.49
N PHE A 36 -1.28 -21.95 4.59
CA PHE A 36 -0.55 -21.72 5.82
C PHE A 36 -0.43 -20.20 6.05
N LEU A 37 -0.34 -19.78 7.31
CA LEU A 37 -0.27 -18.36 7.65
C LEU A 37 0.86 -18.08 8.64
N TRP A 38 1.71 -17.09 8.32
CA TRP A 38 2.64 -16.53 9.28
C TRP A 38 2.19 -15.15 9.71
N SER A 39 1.84 -15.01 10.99
CA SER A 39 1.36 -13.80 11.62
C SER A 39 2.37 -13.26 12.63
N GLY A 40 2.60 -11.94 12.65
CA GLY A 40 3.40 -11.27 13.68
C GLY A 40 2.70 -11.16 15.04
N THR A 41 1.42 -11.50 15.13
CA THR A 41 0.61 -11.44 16.35
C THR A 41 -0.30 -12.67 16.42
N PRO A 42 -0.85 -13.01 17.62
CA PRO A 42 -1.73 -14.14 17.82
C PRO A 42 -2.95 -14.15 16.89
N LEU A 43 -3.32 -15.33 16.42
CA LEU A 43 -4.47 -15.57 15.56
C LEU A 43 -5.67 -16.04 16.39
N HIS A 44 -6.85 -15.57 16.01
CA HIS A 44 -8.09 -16.08 16.60
C HIS A 44 -8.34 -17.54 16.19
N GLU A 45 -8.89 -18.37 17.08
CA GLU A 45 -9.10 -19.81 16.85
C GLU A 45 -9.98 -20.12 15.62
N SER A 46 -10.99 -19.29 15.36
CA SER A 46 -11.83 -19.43 14.15
C SER A 46 -11.05 -19.26 12.84
N ARG A 47 -9.93 -18.54 12.87
CA ARG A 47 -9.02 -18.41 11.73
C ARG A 47 -8.11 -19.63 11.62
N LYS A 48 -7.52 -20.07 12.74
CA LYS A 48 -6.67 -21.26 12.82
C LYS A 48 -7.37 -22.50 12.27
N ALA A 49 -8.65 -22.68 12.61
CA ALA A 49 -9.47 -23.80 12.16
C ALA A 49 -9.60 -23.94 10.63
N ARG A 50 -9.28 -22.89 9.86
CA ARG A 50 -9.36 -22.85 8.39
C ARG A 50 -8.01 -23.04 7.72
N LEU A 51 -6.91 -23.07 8.46
CA LEU A 51 -5.55 -23.12 7.96
C LEU A 51 -4.99 -24.55 8.07
N ALA A 52 -4.08 -24.88 7.15
CA ALA A 52 -3.32 -26.12 7.21
C ALA A 52 -2.21 -26.09 8.27
N GLY A 53 -1.77 -24.89 8.65
CA GLY A 53 -0.81 -24.63 9.70
C GLY A 53 -0.59 -23.13 9.88
N TRP A 54 0.05 -22.72 10.98
CA TRP A 54 0.35 -21.31 11.24
C TRP A 54 1.60 -21.15 12.09
N ILE A 55 2.20 -19.95 11.94
CA ILE A 55 3.30 -19.45 12.76
C ILE A 55 2.83 -18.13 13.39
N GLU A 56 2.98 -18.02 14.70
CA GLU A 56 2.77 -16.80 15.48
C GLU A 56 4.13 -16.30 15.98
N HIS A 57 4.83 -15.53 15.14
CA HIS A 57 6.15 -15.01 15.43
C HIS A 57 6.32 -13.64 14.76
N PRO A 58 6.82 -12.61 15.44
CA PRO A 58 7.15 -11.34 14.82
C PRO A 58 8.07 -11.51 13.61
N PHE A 59 7.93 -10.64 12.63
CA PHE A 59 8.81 -10.56 11.47
C PHE A 59 9.13 -9.11 11.12
N GLU A 60 10.36 -8.87 10.73
CA GLU A 60 10.89 -7.56 10.38
C GLU A 60 11.82 -7.65 9.19
N SER A 61 11.85 -6.59 8.37
CA SER A 61 12.68 -6.55 7.17
C SER A 61 14.19 -6.56 7.48
N LYS A 62 14.60 -5.94 8.57
CA LYS A 62 16.00 -5.76 8.96
C LYS A 62 16.60 -6.99 9.67
N VAL A 63 15.78 -7.85 10.24
CA VAL A 63 16.22 -8.99 11.06
C VAL A 63 16.33 -10.26 10.21
N ALA A 64 17.28 -11.13 10.53
CA ALA A 64 17.36 -12.46 9.92
C ALA A 64 16.11 -13.29 10.26
N LEU A 65 15.74 -14.23 9.39
CA LEU A 65 14.65 -15.14 9.68
C LEU A 65 15.03 -16.03 10.89
N PRO A 66 14.12 -16.22 11.86
CA PRO A 66 14.35 -17.16 12.94
C PRO A 66 14.46 -18.60 12.39
N GLU A 67 15.47 -19.35 12.85
CA GLU A 67 15.67 -20.74 12.42
C GLU A 67 14.44 -21.62 12.66
N SER A 68 13.75 -21.42 13.78
CA SER A 68 12.50 -22.13 14.10
C SER A 68 11.38 -21.90 13.05
N VAL A 69 11.32 -20.72 12.46
CA VAL A 69 10.36 -20.41 11.39
C VAL A 69 10.72 -21.17 10.12
N ILE A 70 12.03 -21.20 9.78
CA ILE A 70 12.54 -21.91 8.59
C ILE A 70 12.29 -23.41 8.74
N GLU A 71 12.60 -23.99 9.90
CA GLU A 71 12.38 -25.42 10.19
C GLU A 71 10.91 -25.80 10.07
N ILE A 72 9.99 -25.03 10.66
CA ILE A 72 8.57 -25.26 10.54
C ILE A 72 8.13 -25.17 9.06
N ALA A 73 8.56 -24.13 8.34
CA ALA A 73 8.21 -23.93 6.93
C ALA A 73 8.68 -25.10 6.04
N ARG A 74 9.86 -25.66 6.31
CA ARG A 74 10.39 -26.86 5.61
C ARG A 74 9.46 -28.07 5.78
N THR A 75 8.84 -28.27 6.95
CA THR A 75 7.93 -29.40 7.19
C THR A 75 6.63 -29.29 6.40
N TRP A 76 6.26 -28.11 5.92
CA TRP A 76 5.02 -27.87 5.20
C TRP A 76 5.08 -28.16 3.70
N HIS A 77 6.27 -28.44 3.17
CA HIS A 77 6.48 -28.68 1.74
C HIS A 77 5.80 -27.60 0.88
N LEU A 78 6.13 -26.34 1.17
CA LEU A 78 5.53 -25.18 0.52
C LEU A 78 5.87 -25.15 -0.97
N ASP A 79 4.90 -24.78 -1.80
CA ASP A 79 5.09 -24.48 -3.21
C ASP A 79 5.30 -22.98 -3.43
N PHE A 80 4.61 -22.14 -2.65
CA PHE A 80 4.65 -20.68 -2.76
C PHE A 80 4.64 -19.98 -1.40
N VAL A 81 5.28 -18.81 -1.36
CA VAL A 81 5.23 -17.88 -0.23
C VAL A 81 4.74 -16.53 -0.76
N VAL A 82 3.67 -15.99 -0.19
CA VAL A 82 2.99 -14.77 -0.64
C VAL A 82 3.07 -13.69 0.43
N ALA A 83 3.52 -12.49 0.06
CA ALA A 83 3.51 -11.32 0.93
C ALA A 83 2.16 -10.61 0.85
N SER A 84 1.54 -10.29 1.99
CA SER A 84 0.24 -9.58 2.00
C SER A 84 0.30 -8.16 2.55
N THR A 85 1.43 -7.75 3.15
CA THR A 85 1.65 -6.44 3.79
C THR A 85 3.07 -5.96 3.51
N GLU A 86 3.33 -4.65 3.70
CA GLU A 86 4.67 -4.08 3.50
C GLU A 86 5.74 -4.79 4.34
N SER A 87 5.48 -4.95 5.63
CA SER A 87 6.40 -5.64 6.54
C SER A 87 6.69 -7.09 6.18
N SER A 88 5.86 -7.72 5.34
CA SER A 88 6.02 -9.12 4.93
C SER A 88 6.82 -9.31 3.62
N VAL A 89 7.06 -8.25 2.84
CA VAL A 89 7.72 -8.36 1.51
C VAL A 89 9.12 -8.93 1.62
N VAL A 90 9.98 -8.32 2.45
CA VAL A 90 11.37 -8.77 2.64
C VAL A 90 11.45 -10.13 3.35
N PRO A 91 10.70 -10.39 4.45
CA PRO A 91 10.64 -11.72 5.05
C PRO A 91 10.19 -12.82 4.07
N ALA A 92 9.18 -12.55 3.23
CA ALA A 92 8.75 -13.51 2.20
C ALA A 92 9.86 -13.81 1.20
N ALA A 93 10.56 -12.78 0.71
CA ALA A 93 11.67 -12.96 -0.23
C ALA A 93 12.84 -13.71 0.39
N LYS A 94 13.19 -13.44 1.66
CA LYS A 94 14.20 -14.19 2.42
C LYS A 94 13.80 -15.67 2.53
N LEU A 95 12.55 -15.96 2.90
CA LEU A 95 12.10 -17.33 3.06
C LEU A 95 12.05 -18.08 1.72
N ARG A 96 11.65 -17.41 0.62
CA ARG A 96 11.73 -17.98 -0.74
C ARG A 96 13.18 -18.35 -1.10
N ALA A 97 14.12 -17.46 -0.85
CA ALA A 97 15.53 -17.72 -1.11
C ALA A 97 16.08 -18.91 -0.30
N GLU A 98 15.70 -19.00 0.98
CA GLU A 98 16.12 -20.09 1.87
C GLU A 98 15.54 -21.45 1.49
N LEU A 99 14.30 -21.47 0.96
CA LEU A 99 13.61 -22.70 0.57
C LEU A 99 13.72 -23.02 -0.92
N GLY A 100 14.37 -22.17 -1.72
CA GLY A 100 14.48 -22.34 -3.18
C GLY A 100 13.13 -22.21 -3.91
N LEU A 101 12.22 -21.38 -3.39
CA LEU A 101 10.85 -21.22 -3.93
C LEU A 101 10.76 -20.05 -4.93
N PRO A 102 9.83 -20.13 -5.90
CA PRO A 102 9.60 -19.06 -6.85
C PRO A 102 8.94 -17.83 -6.22
N GLY A 103 9.01 -16.70 -6.93
CA GLY A 103 8.36 -15.42 -6.60
C GLY A 103 9.32 -14.25 -6.61
N THR A 104 8.93 -13.12 -6.03
CA THR A 104 9.74 -11.91 -5.96
C THR A 104 11.08 -12.19 -5.26
N LEU A 105 12.18 -11.91 -5.95
CA LEU A 105 13.55 -12.14 -5.47
C LEU A 105 13.91 -11.16 -4.35
N LEU A 106 14.91 -11.54 -3.55
CA LEU A 106 15.34 -10.74 -2.40
C LEU A 106 15.89 -9.36 -2.81
N ASP A 107 16.64 -9.29 -3.89
CA ASP A 107 17.18 -8.03 -4.43
C ASP A 107 16.08 -7.08 -4.88
N VAL A 108 15.03 -7.59 -5.55
CA VAL A 108 13.83 -6.83 -5.93
C VAL A 108 13.07 -6.33 -4.69
N ALA A 109 12.89 -7.21 -3.70
CA ALA A 109 12.22 -6.85 -2.45
C ALA A 109 12.99 -5.76 -1.68
N MET A 110 14.31 -5.88 -1.60
CA MET A 110 15.18 -4.88 -0.96
C MET A 110 15.22 -3.55 -1.72
N LEU A 111 15.22 -3.61 -3.06
CA LEU A 111 15.15 -2.44 -3.92
C LEU A 111 13.84 -1.65 -3.70
N ALA A 112 12.71 -2.34 -3.61
CA ALA A 112 11.42 -1.73 -3.35
C ALA A 112 11.24 -1.26 -1.89
N HIS A 113 12.02 -1.79 -0.95
CA HIS A 113 11.93 -1.43 0.47
C HIS A 113 12.77 -0.20 0.84
N ASN A 114 13.90 0.02 0.18
CA ASN A 114 14.80 1.14 0.50
C ASN A 114 14.64 2.31 -0.49
N LYS A 115 14.06 3.41 -0.03
CA LYS A 115 13.72 4.59 -0.86
C LYS A 115 14.92 5.24 -1.53
N PHE A 116 16.12 5.21 -0.92
CA PHE A 116 17.32 5.76 -1.53
C PHE A 116 17.80 4.90 -2.72
N ILE A 117 17.88 3.59 -2.53
CA ILE A 117 18.27 2.65 -3.60
C ILE A 117 17.21 2.64 -4.70
N MET A 118 15.93 2.66 -4.32
CA MET A 118 14.75 2.74 -5.20
C MET A 118 14.85 3.94 -6.15
N LYS A 119 15.04 5.16 -5.60
CA LYS A 119 15.14 6.39 -6.41
C LYS A 119 16.42 6.45 -7.24
N THR A 120 17.53 5.91 -6.73
CA THR A 120 18.77 5.79 -7.48
C THR A 120 18.57 4.92 -8.71
N ARG A 121 17.98 3.72 -8.54
CA ARG A 121 17.66 2.81 -9.66
C ARG A 121 16.71 3.44 -10.66
N ALA A 122 15.64 4.09 -10.18
CA ALA A 122 14.68 4.77 -11.05
C ALA A 122 15.37 5.86 -11.90
N ARG A 123 16.23 6.70 -11.30
CA ARG A 123 16.99 7.74 -11.98
C ARG A 123 17.94 7.19 -13.05
N GLU A 124 18.67 6.12 -12.72
CA GLU A 124 19.59 5.43 -13.64
C GLU A 124 18.88 4.90 -14.90
N HIS A 125 17.60 4.58 -14.81
CA HIS A 125 16.77 4.11 -15.92
C HIS A 125 15.90 5.21 -16.55
N GLY A 126 16.21 6.49 -16.29
CA GLY A 126 15.54 7.62 -16.90
C GLY A 126 14.09 7.83 -16.44
N VAL A 127 13.73 7.32 -15.28
CA VAL A 127 12.45 7.62 -14.61
C VAL A 127 12.56 9.00 -13.96
N PRO A 128 11.60 9.93 -14.19
CA PRO A 128 11.58 11.21 -13.51
C PRO A 128 11.42 11.01 -11.99
N VAL A 129 12.40 11.48 -11.21
CA VAL A 129 12.39 11.50 -9.74
C VAL A 129 12.73 12.90 -9.27
N THR A 130 12.26 13.27 -8.06
CA THR A 130 12.71 14.50 -7.41
C THR A 130 14.21 14.44 -7.10
N ASP A 131 14.84 15.59 -6.86
CA ASP A 131 16.20 15.59 -6.32
C ASP A 131 16.20 15.05 -4.89
N PHE A 132 17.19 14.22 -4.59
CA PHE A 132 17.30 13.58 -3.29
C PHE A 132 18.76 13.41 -2.87
N HIS A 133 18.97 13.22 -1.56
CA HIS A 133 20.25 13.02 -0.93
C HIS A 133 20.10 12.12 0.30
N LEU A 134 20.99 11.13 0.43
CA LEU A 134 21.12 10.36 1.67
C LEU A 134 21.97 11.16 2.65
N VAL A 135 21.37 11.57 3.75
CA VAL A 135 22.03 12.42 4.76
C VAL A 135 23.24 11.69 5.37
N GLN A 136 24.39 12.36 5.37
CA GLN A 136 25.65 11.92 5.93
C GLN A 136 25.92 12.62 7.28
N GLU A 137 26.95 12.20 8.01
CA GLU A 137 27.30 12.79 9.31
C GLU A 137 27.78 14.25 9.20
N GLU A 138 28.41 14.60 8.08
CA GLU A 138 28.94 15.94 7.80
C GLU A 138 27.93 16.93 7.21
N ASP A 139 26.71 16.46 6.87
CA ASP A 139 25.68 17.30 6.26
C ASP A 139 25.04 18.23 7.27
N ASP A 140 24.82 19.47 6.88
CA ASP A 140 24.13 20.51 7.63
C ASP A 140 22.91 21.07 6.86
N ALA A 141 22.08 21.85 7.57
CA ALA A 141 20.91 22.46 6.98
C ALA A 141 21.26 23.38 5.78
N ALA A 142 22.40 24.07 5.85
CA ALA A 142 22.82 24.95 4.77
C ALA A 142 23.19 24.17 3.50
N PHE A 143 23.86 23.04 3.65
CA PHE A 143 24.17 22.13 2.52
C PHE A 143 22.89 21.60 1.87
N LEU A 144 21.99 21.02 2.68
CA LEU A 144 20.73 20.45 2.18
C LEU A 144 19.84 21.50 1.52
N THR A 145 19.74 22.70 2.11
CA THR A 145 18.96 23.81 1.53
C THR A 145 19.54 24.27 0.18
N ARG A 146 20.86 24.37 0.04
CA ARG A 146 21.48 24.70 -1.25
C ARG A 146 21.27 23.63 -2.30
N LYS A 147 21.29 22.35 -1.90
CA LYS A 147 21.20 21.20 -2.80
C LYS A 147 19.78 20.91 -3.26
N LEU A 148 18.79 21.02 -2.37
CA LEU A 148 17.42 20.55 -2.60
C LEU A 148 16.38 21.68 -2.63
N GLY A 149 16.74 22.87 -2.14
CA GLY A 149 15.80 23.99 -1.98
C GLY A 149 14.89 23.84 -0.75
N LEU A 150 13.93 24.76 -0.63
CA LEU A 150 12.88 24.76 0.39
C LEU A 150 11.51 24.87 -0.28
N PRO A 151 10.48 24.20 0.26
CA PRO A 151 10.54 23.22 1.34
C PRO A 151 11.34 21.99 0.95
N LEU A 152 11.86 21.24 1.94
CA LEU A 152 12.40 19.90 1.72
C LEU A 152 11.70 18.86 2.60
N VAL A 153 11.80 17.59 2.21
CA VAL A 153 11.24 16.47 2.93
C VAL A 153 12.37 15.66 3.55
N LEU A 154 12.28 15.35 4.85
CA LEU A 154 13.12 14.37 5.52
C LEU A 154 12.27 13.15 5.88
N LYS A 155 12.78 11.94 5.57
CA LYS A 155 12.08 10.69 5.87
C LYS A 155 13.05 9.52 6.05
N PRO A 156 12.70 8.48 6.83
CA PRO A 156 13.44 7.24 6.87
C PRO A 156 13.50 6.57 5.48
N VAL A 157 14.59 5.86 5.19
CA VAL A 157 14.76 5.18 3.90
C VAL A 157 13.88 3.92 3.77
N ASP A 158 13.46 3.31 4.87
CA ASP A 158 12.89 1.96 4.93
C ASP A 158 11.61 1.85 5.78
N GLU A 159 10.96 2.97 6.07
CA GLU A 159 9.65 3.01 6.73
C GLU A 159 8.52 3.18 5.70
N SER A 160 7.29 2.81 6.09
CA SER A 160 6.08 2.87 5.26
C SER A 160 4.96 3.65 5.93
N GLY A 161 3.88 3.94 5.19
CA GLY A 161 2.70 4.63 5.72
C GLY A 161 2.98 6.05 6.23
N ALA A 162 3.94 6.73 5.60
CA ALA A 162 4.40 8.08 5.92
C ALA A 162 4.94 8.27 7.35
N THR A 163 5.37 7.20 8.00
CA THR A 163 5.98 7.24 9.34
C THR A 163 7.21 8.17 9.33
N ASP A 164 7.28 9.10 10.28
CA ASP A 164 8.37 10.07 10.47
C ASP A 164 8.70 10.93 9.22
N VAL A 165 7.76 11.13 8.32
CA VAL A 165 7.91 12.05 7.18
C VAL A 165 7.72 13.50 7.68
N LYS A 166 8.71 14.36 7.41
CA LYS A 166 8.69 15.76 7.83
C LYS A 166 8.88 16.68 6.62
N VAL A 167 7.94 17.59 6.42
CA VAL A 167 8.08 18.69 5.45
C VAL A 167 8.63 19.92 6.20
N LEU A 168 9.80 20.38 5.83
CA LEU A 168 10.55 21.41 6.53
C LEU A 168 10.74 22.64 5.66
N THR A 169 10.38 23.81 6.20
CA THR A 169 10.35 25.08 5.48
C THR A 169 11.44 26.05 5.90
N ASP A 170 12.14 25.76 6.99
CA ASP A 170 13.19 26.62 7.52
C ASP A 170 14.45 25.84 7.95
N PRO A 171 15.65 26.47 7.82
CA PRO A 171 16.92 25.81 8.12
C PRO A 171 17.08 25.39 9.59
N VAL A 172 16.46 26.10 10.54
CA VAL A 172 16.60 25.79 11.99
C VAL A 172 15.92 24.45 12.29
N ARG A 173 14.71 24.24 11.76
CA ARG A 173 14.00 22.96 11.92
C ARG A 173 14.69 21.83 11.17
N ILE A 174 15.30 22.13 10.02
CA ILE A 174 16.11 21.15 9.29
C ILE A 174 17.27 20.69 10.17
N GLU A 175 18.06 21.63 10.72
CA GLU A 175 19.21 21.33 11.59
C GLU A 175 18.83 20.46 12.80
N GLN A 176 17.67 20.75 13.41
CA GLN A 176 17.15 19.97 14.54
C GLN A 176 16.66 18.55 14.15
N SER A 177 16.38 18.33 12.86
CA SER A 177 15.77 17.10 12.36
C SER A 177 16.75 16.20 11.60
N ILE A 178 17.88 16.73 11.13
CA ILE A 178 18.89 15.99 10.38
C ILE A 178 19.48 14.88 11.25
N ARG A 179 19.57 13.71 10.66
CA ARG A 179 20.30 12.55 11.20
C ARG A 179 20.87 11.72 10.03
N PRO A 180 22.07 11.18 10.13
CA PRO A 180 22.63 10.28 9.13
C PRO A 180 21.68 9.11 8.82
N GLY A 181 21.61 8.73 7.56
CA GLY A 181 20.74 7.65 7.08
C GLY A 181 19.30 8.06 6.73
N LEU A 182 18.88 9.30 7.00
CA LEU A 182 17.62 9.81 6.47
C LEU A 182 17.74 10.14 4.98
N LEU A 183 16.63 10.03 4.26
CA LEU A 183 16.49 10.54 2.91
C LEU A 183 15.97 11.98 2.95
N ALA A 184 16.75 12.91 2.39
CA ALA A 184 16.31 14.27 2.12
C ALA A 184 15.87 14.39 0.66
N GLU A 185 14.72 15.00 0.39
CA GLU A 185 14.16 15.19 -0.94
C GLU A 185 13.71 16.63 -1.15
N ALA A 186 13.87 17.14 -2.38
CA ALA A 186 13.21 18.38 -2.78
C ALA A 186 11.69 18.16 -2.73
N TYR A 187 10.96 19.08 -2.13
CA TYR A 187 9.51 19.02 -2.06
C TYR A 187 8.88 19.14 -3.44
N VAL A 188 8.04 18.21 -3.81
CA VAL A 188 7.31 18.25 -5.09
C VAL A 188 5.93 18.88 -4.86
N LYS A 189 5.69 20.02 -5.50
CA LYS A 189 4.38 20.65 -5.52
C LYS A 189 3.53 20.06 -6.63
N GLY A 190 2.57 19.22 -6.28
CA GLY A 190 1.66 18.58 -7.23
C GLY A 190 0.58 17.79 -6.49
N SER A 191 -0.44 17.34 -7.22
CA SER A 191 -1.38 16.35 -6.71
C SER A 191 -0.75 14.97 -6.72
N GLU A 192 -1.13 14.14 -5.78
CA GLU A 192 -0.61 12.78 -5.63
C GLU A 192 -1.61 11.78 -6.20
N VAL A 193 -1.08 10.79 -6.90
CA VAL A 193 -1.83 9.65 -7.42
C VAL A 193 -1.01 8.38 -7.23
N SER A 194 -1.68 7.23 -7.23
CA SER A 194 -0.98 5.95 -7.32
C SER A 194 -1.39 5.16 -8.55
N VAL A 195 -0.52 4.23 -8.94
CA VAL A 195 -0.79 3.25 -10.01
C VAL A 195 -0.69 1.86 -9.41
N GLU A 196 -1.82 1.16 -9.40
CA GLU A 196 -1.90 -0.26 -9.04
C GLU A 196 -1.76 -1.10 -10.30
N THR A 197 -0.76 -1.97 -10.33
CA THR A 197 -0.47 -2.80 -11.51
C THR A 197 -0.40 -4.27 -11.16
N PHE A 198 -1.18 -5.10 -11.87
CA PHE A 198 -0.95 -6.55 -11.87
C PHE A 198 0.04 -6.91 -12.97
N ILE A 199 1.05 -7.69 -12.61
CA ILE A 199 2.16 -8.08 -13.48
C ILE A 199 2.22 -9.60 -13.54
N LYS A 200 2.30 -10.15 -14.76
CA LYS A 200 2.49 -11.58 -15.00
C LYS A 200 3.56 -11.79 -16.04
N ASP A 201 4.54 -12.63 -15.74
CA ASP A 201 5.67 -12.95 -16.62
C ASP A 201 6.44 -11.72 -17.13
N GLY A 202 6.52 -10.67 -16.29
CA GLY A 202 7.16 -9.40 -16.58
C GLY A 202 6.32 -8.46 -17.45
N GLN A 203 5.05 -8.78 -17.70
CA GLN A 203 4.15 -7.93 -18.48
C GLN A 203 3.04 -7.38 -17.58
N PRO A 204 2.82 -6.07 -17.55
CA PRO A 204 1.63 -5.49 -16.97
C PRO A 204 0.38 -6.01 -17.68
N ILE A 205 -0.54 -6.59 -16.92
CA ILE A 205 -1.81 -7.15 -17.44
C ILE A 205 -3.03 -6.33 -17.02
N PHE A 206 -2.85 -5.40 -16.11
CA PHE A 206 -3.88 -4.47 -15.64
C PHE A 206 -3.23 -3.27 -14.96
N HIS A 207 -3.81 -2.10 -15.19
CA HIS A 207 -3.48 -0.86 -14.48
C HIS A 207 -4.75 -0.21 -13.94
N ASN A 208 -4.65 0.35 -12.75
CA ASN A 208 -5.57 1.35 -12.22
C ASN A 208 -4.77 2.57 -11.80
N VAL A 209 -5.32 3.77 -11.99
CA VAL A 209 -4.80 4.99 -11.38
C VAL A 209 -5.75 5.43 -10.30
N THR A 210 -5.25 5.62 -9.08
CA THR A 210 -6.03 6.11 -7.92
C THR A 210 -5.77 7.59 -7.69
N ASP A 211 -6.81 8.36 -7.51
CA ASP A 211 -6.77 9.80 -7.22
C ASP A 211 -6.80 10.03 -5.69
N TYR A 212 -5.78 10.70 -5.14
CA TYR A 212 -5.73 11.09 -3.74
C TYR A 212 -6.43 12.44 -3.56
N LEU A 213 -7.76 12.41 -3.36
CA LEU A 213 -8.55 13.63 -3.15
C LEU A 213 -8.10 14.39 -1.90
N HIS A 214 -7.66 13.66 -0.88
CA HIS A 214 -7.00 14.16 0.31
C HIS A 214 -6.09 13.06 0.86
N ALA A 215 -4.80 13.37 1.00
CA ALA A 215 -3.81 12.39 1.48
C ALA A 215 -4.28 11.71 2.78
N TRP A 216 -4.18 10.38 2.82
CA TRP A 216 -4.54 9.50 3.94
C TRP A 216 -6.03 9.46 4.33
N GLN A 217 -6.87 10.27 3.72
CA GLN A 217 -8.28 10.35 4.12
C GLN A 217 -9.25 9.95 3.01
N LYS A 218 -9.01 10.43 1.79
CA LYS A 218 -9.98 10.24 0.69
C LYS A 218 -9.26 9.85 -0.59
N SER A 219 -9.62 8.70 -1.14
CA SER A 219 -9.10 8.24 -2.43
C SER A 219 -10.23 7.75 -3.33
N LEU A 220 -10.06 7.89 -4.63
CA LEU A 220 -11.05 7.58 -5.66
C LEU A 220 -10.44 6.73 -6.78
N VAL A 221 -11.13 5.68 -7.18
CA VAL A 221 -10.78 4.73 -8.23
C VAL A 221 -11.88 4.72 -9.30
N PRO A 222 -11.54 4.81 -10.60
CA PRO A 222 -10.27 5.26 -11.14
C PRO A 222 -10.11 6.78 -11.04
N ALA A 223 -8.88 7.27 -11.10
CA ALA A 223 -8.60 8.71 -11.24
C ALA A 223 -9.20 9.27 -12.53
N SER A 224 -9.57 10.54 -12.50
CA SER A 224 -10.09 11.25 -13.69
C SER A 224 -8.99 12.14 -14.29
N LEU A 225 -8.07 11.51 -14.98
CA LEU A 225 -7.01 12.16 -15.72
C LEU A 225 -7.34 12.23 -17.21
N ASP A 226 -6.79 13.20 -17.93
CA ASP A 226 -6.87 13.19 -19.39
C ASP A 226 -6.06 12.02 -19.99
N GLU A 227 -6.36 11.69 -21.24
CA GLU A 227 -5.76 10.52 -21.91
C GLU A 227 -4.24 10.64 -22.06
N ALA A 228 -3.72 11.85 -22.34
CA ALA A 228 -2.29 12.09 -22.53
C ALA A 228 -1.53 11.90 -21.21
N LEU A 229 -2.05 12.45 -20.12
CA LEU A 229 -1.47 12.31 -18.79
C LEU A 229 -1.55 10.86 -18.30
N THR A 230 -2.71 10.19 -18.51
CA THR A 230 -2.88 8.77 -18.20
C THR A 230 -1.84 7.92 -18.93
N LYS A 231 -1.69 8.10 -20.24
CA LYS A 231 -0.68 7.38 -21.03
C LYS A 231 0.74 7.64 -20.53
N ASN A 232 1.05 8.89 -20.18
CA ASN A 232 2.39 9.27 -19.72
C ASN A 232 2.71 8.59 -18.39
N ILE A 233 1.82 8.64 -17.40
CA ILE A 233 2.05 8.01 -16.09
C ILE A 233 2.19 6.50 -16.20
N LEU A 234 1.36 5.83 -17.02
CA LEU A 234 1.46 4.38 -17.24
C LEU A 234 2.77 4.01 -17.93
N THR A 235 3.23 4.80 -18.92
CA THR A 235 4.52 4.60 -19.57
C THR A 235 5.69 4.72 -18.59
N ILE A 236 5.64 5.68 -17.67
CA ILE A 236 6.65 5.84 -16.62
C ILE A 236 6.58 4.66 -15.64
N ASN A 237 5.38 4.25 -15.24
CA ASN A 237 5.15 3.11 -14.35
C ASN A 237 5.70 1.80 -14.92
N ASP A 238 5.45 1.52 -16.20
CA ASP A 238 5.97 0.33 -16.86
C ASP A 238 7.51 0.34 -16.90
N ARG A 239 8.11 1.52 -17.12
CA ARG A 239 9.57 1.69 -17.04
C ARG A 239 10.12 1.43 -15.64
N VAL A 240 9.40 1.81 -14.57
CA VAL A 240 9.79 1.48 -13.18
C VAL A 240 9.74 -0.04 -12.97
N ILE A 241 8.66 -0.70 -13.41
CA ILE A 241 8.50 -2.16 -13.31
C ILE A 241 9.66 -2.89 -14.00
N ASP A 242 10.01 -2.47 -15.22
CA ASP A 242 11.13 -3.04 -15.98
C ASP A 242 12.47 -2.79 -15.30
N ALA A 243 12.74 -1.54 -14.86
CA ALA A 243 13.98 -1.15 -14.20
C ALA A 243 14.23 -1.92 -12.89
N PHE A 244 13.16 -2.33 -12.21
CA PHE A 244 13.23 -3.07 -10.95
C PHE A 244 13.22 -4.59 -11.15
N GLY A 245 12.98 -5.05 -12.37
CA GLY A 245 12.92 -6.47 -12.70
C GLY A 245 11.72 -7.19 -12.07
N ILE A 246 10.60 -6.50 -11.85
CA ILE A 246 9.40 -7.07 -11.26
C ILE A 246 8.71 -7.96 -12.29
N ARG A 247 8.59 -9.26 -11.99
CA ARG A 247 8.11 -10.25 -12.94
C ARG A 247 6.69 -10.71 -12.69
N ASN A 248 6.29 -10.90 -11.44
CA ASN A 248 4.96 -11.39 -11.06
C ASN A 248 4.49 -10.69 -9.79
N GLY A 249 3.17 -10.61 -9.63
CA GLY A 249 2.54 -10.06 -8.44
C GLY A 249 1.77 -8.76 -8.71
N MET A 250 1.75 -7.90 -7.71
CA MET A 250 1.10 -6.60 -7.78
C MET A 250 2.03 -5.51 -7.26
N THR A 251 1.98 -4.34 -7.89
CA THR A 251 2.66 -3.15 -7.40
C THR A 251 1.66 -2.05 -7.07
N HIS A 252 2.07 -1.21 -6.14
CA HIS A 252 1.45 0.06 -5.80
C HIS A 252 2.54 1.12 -5.88
N ALA A 253 2.47 1.98 -6.90
CA ALA A 253 3.48 3.00 -7.16
C ALA A 253 2.88 4.40 -7.07
N GLU A 254 3.54 5.30 -6.33
CA GLU A 254 3.08 6.66 -6.07
C GLU A 254 3.78 7.67 -6.95
N TYR A 255 3.01 8.65 -7.44
CA TYR A 255 3.46 9.69 -8.36
C TYR A 255 2.90 11.05 -7.96
N TYR A 256 3.73 12.08 -8.15
CA TYR A 256 3.31 13.48 -8.07
C TYR A 256 3.04 14.02 -9.47
N LEU A 257 1.84 14.55 -9.70
CA LEU A 257 1.48 15.20 -10.97
C LEU A 257 1.94 16.65 -10.94
N THR A 258 2.96 16.98 -11.73
CA THR A 258 3.51 18.33 -11.82
C THR A 258 3.20 18.94 -13.19
N PRO A 259 3.34 20.27 -13.37
CA PRO A 259 3.23 20.90 -14.69
C PRO A 259 4.20 20.34 -15.75
N ASN A 260 5.30 19.73 -15.30
CA ASN A 260 6.32 19.12 -16.16
C ASN A 260 6.09 17.61 -16.40
N GLY A 261 4.99 17.07 -15.92
CA GLY A 261 4.63 15.65 -16.00
C GLY A 261 4.74 14.91 -14.67
N PRO A 262 4.45 13.60 -14.68
CA PRO A 262 4.51 12.75 -13.49
C PRO A 262 5.95 12.57 -12.99
N VAL A 263 6.13 12.66 -11.67
CA VAL A 263 7.39 12.41 -10.96
C VAL A 263 7.18 11.21 -10.04
N PHE A 264 8.02 10.20 -10.16
CA PHE A 264 7.95 8.98 -9.35
C PHE A 264 8.28 9.27 -7.89
N GLY A 265 7.42 8.84 -6.99
CA GLY A 265 7.56 8.91 -5.55
C GLY A 265 8.21 7.67 -4.96
N GLU A 266 7.45 6.58 -4.94
CA GLU A 266 7.88 5.27 -4.42
C GLU A 266 7.06 4.14 -5.03
N ILE A 267 7.52 2.88 -4.86
CA ILE A 267 6.80 1.68 -5.27
C ILE A 267 6.88 0.61 -4.19
N ALA A 268 5.77 -0.04 -3.92
CA ALA A 268 5.67 -1.25 -3.12
C ALA A 268 5.34 -2.46 -4.00
N VAL A 269 5.99 -3.60 -3.75
CA VAL A 269 5.78 -4.86 -4.50
C VAL A 269 4.85 -5.76 -3.70
N ARG A 270 3.62 -5.31 -3.55
CA ARG A 270 2.55 -5.98 -2.79
C ARG A 270 1.20 -5.31 -3.04
N PRO A 271 0.07 -5.94 -2.66
CA PRO A 271 -1.24 -5.28 -2.68
C PRO A 271 -1.27 -4.00 -1.82
N PRO A 272 -1.92 -2.93 -2.29
CA PRO A 272 -2.01 -1.64 -1.58
C PRO A 272 -2.75 -1.73 -0.25
N GLY A 273 -2.56 -0.72 0.61
CA GLY A 273 -3.38 -0.41 1.77
C GLY A 273 -4.68 0.31 1.40
N GLY A 274 -5.30 0.95 2.37
CA GLY A 274 -6.35 1.94 2.15
C GLY A 274 -7.58 1.44 1.40
N TYR A 275 -7.91 0.14 1.49
CA TYR A 275 -9.07 -0.47 0.84
C TYR A 275 -9.05 -0.47 -0.70
N TYR A 276 -7.92 -0.15 -1.35
CA TYR A 276 -7.86 -0.01 -2.82
C TYR A 276 -8.21 -1.30 -3.56
N MET A 277 -7.95 -2.47 -2.99
CA MET A 277 -8.39 -3.74 -3.57
C MET A 277 -9.91 -3.81 -3.67
N ASP A 278 -10.63 -3.38 -2.63
CA ASP A 278 -12.10 -3.36 -2.57
C ASP A 278 -12.66 -2.31 -3.54
N LEU A 279 -11.99 -1.16 -3.67
CA LEU A 279 -12.36 -0.13 -4.65
C LEU A 279 -12.17 -0.62 -6.09
N ILE A 280 -11.05 -1.31 -6.38
CA ILE A 280 -10.77 -1.90 -7.71
C ILE A 280 -11.84 -2.95 -8.04
N GLU A 281 -12.19 -3.83 -7.09
CA GLU A 281 -13.25 -4.82 -7.28
C GLU A 281 -14.56 -4.14 -7.68
N LYS A 282 -14.98 -3.11 -6.97
CA LYS A 282 -16.24 -2.40 -7.24
C LYS A 282 -16.19 -1.63 -8.54
N ALA A 283 -15.10 -0.93 -8.82
CA ALA A 283 -14.99 -0.10 -10.02
C ALA A 283 -14.84 -0.93 -11.30
N TYR A 284 -14.15 -2.06 -11.27
CA TYR A 284 -13.83 -2.86 -12.45
C TYR A 284 -14.63 -4.16 -12.56
N GLY A 285 -15.11 -4.73 -11.45
CA GLY A 285 -15.96 -5.92 -11.42
C GLY A 285 -15.20 -7.23 -11.62
N PHE A 286 -14.02 -7.36 -11.03
CA PHE A 286 -13.28 -8.61 -10.89
C PHE A 286 -12.71 -8.68 -9.46
N ASP A 287 -12.40 -9.88 -8.96
CA ASP A 287 -11.79 -10.06 -7.65
C ASP A 287 -10.27 -9.88 -7.73
N PRO A 288 -9.71 -8.75 -7.21
CA PRO A 288 -8.29 -8.47 -7.30
C PRO A 288 -7.45 -9.35 -6.36
N TRP A 289 -8.02 -9.86 -5.26
CA TRP A 289 -7.33 -10.77 -4.36
C TRP A 289 -7.15 -12.17 -4.98
N GLU A 290 -8.18 -12.70 -5.64
CA GLU A 290 -8.05 -13.95 -6.39
C GLU A 290 -7.05 -13.79 -7.54
N THR A 291 -7.10 -12.65 -8.25
CA THR A 291 -6.15 -12.33 -9.31
C THR A 291 -4.72 -12.29 -8.77
N TYR A 292 -4.49 -11.62 -7.64
CA TYR A 292 -3.17 -11.55 -7.00
C TYR A 292 -2.64 -12.94 -6.63
N ILE A 293 -3.46 -13.75 -5.95
CA ILE A 293 -3.07 -15.13 -5.57
C ILE A 293 -2.80 -15.98 -6.80
N ALA A 294 -3.64 -15.91 -7.84
CA ALA A 294 -3.43 -16.66 -9.08
C ALA A 294 -2.09 -16.30 -9.75
N ILE A 295 -1.70 -15.02 -9.76
CA ILE A 295 -0.39 -14.58 -10.27
C ILE A 295 0.75 -15.14 -9.40
N GLU A 296 0.68 -14.95 -8.09
CA GLU A 296 1.73 -15.38 -7.15
C GLU A 296 1.93 -16.91 -7.11
N THR A 297 0.88 -17.67 -7.43
CA THR A 297 0.92 -19.13 -7.47
C THR A 297 1.09 -19.72 -8.90
N GLY A 298 1.38 -18.87 -9.89
CA GLY A 298 1.56 -19.31 -11.28
C GLY A 298 0.28 -19.82 -11.96
N GLY A 299 -0.88 -19.53 -11.38
CA GLY A 299 -2.18 -19.93 -11.90
C GLY A 299 -2.62 -19.15 -13.14
N THR A 300 -3.75 -19.57 -13.71
CA THR A 300 -4.36 -18.86 -14.84
C THR A 300 -5.09 -17.62 -14.36
N VAL A 301 -4.85 -16.50 -15.03
CA VAL A 301 -5.57 -15.23 -14.80
C VAL A 301 -6.52 -15.01 -15.97
N ALA A 302 -7.80 -14.77 -15.68
CA ALA A 302 -8.77 -14.39 -16.68
C ALA A 302 -8.41 -13.03 -17.31
N SER A 303 -8.91 -12.73 -18.51
CA SER A 303 -8.74 -11.42 -19.12
C SER A 303 -9.33 -10.33 -18.20
N LEU A 304 -8.50 -9.38 -17.79
CA LEU A 304 -8.90 -8.29 -16.93
C LEU A 304 -9.50 -7.13 -17.73
N PRO A 305 -10.47 -6.36 -17.16
CA PRO A 305 -11.13 -5.29 -17.88
C PRO A 305 -10.17 -4.11 -18.10
N GLY A 306 -10.09 -3.62 -19.33
CA GLY A 306 -9.29 -2.44 -19.68
C GLY A 306 -9.93 -1.10 -19.30
N LYS A 307 -11.20 -1.10 -18.82
CA LYS A 307 -11.94 0.10 -18.40
C LYS A 307 -12.81 -0.21 -17.19
N ALA A 308 -12.91 0.75 -16.30
CA ALA A 308 -13.81 0.68 -15.15
C ALA A 308 -15.28 0.75 -15.62
N ARG A 309 -16.16 0.08 -14.89
CA ARG A 309 -17.63 0.11 -15.05
C ARG A 309 -18.28 1.25 -14.29
N GLY A 310 -17.58 1.82 -13.32
CA GLY A 310 -18.02 2.89 -12.45
C GLY A 310 -16.85 3.44 -11.64
N TYR A 311 -17.16 4.10 -10.56
CA TYR A 311 -16.21 4.72 -9.65
C TYR A 311 -16.42 4.18 -8.25
N ALA A 312 -15.34 4.06 -7.49
CA ALA A 312 -15.40 3.73 -6.07
C ALA A 312 -14.48 4.67 -5.28
N ALA A 313 -14.80 4.91 -4.02
CA ALA A 313 -13.98 5.74 -3.14
C ALA A 313 -13.94 5.19 -1.72
N VAL A 314 -12.89 5.51 -1.01
CA VAL A 314 -12.79 5.38 0.43
C VAL A 314 -12.84 6.77 1.07
N TYR A 315 -13.55 6.86 2.18
CA TYR A 315 -13.52 7.97 3.11
C TYR A 315 -13.12 7.42 4.48
N ILE A 316 -11.90 7.77 4.93
CA ILE A 316 -11.39 7.37 6.25
C ILE A 316 -11.86 8.38 7.29
N ILE A 317 -12.44 7.89 8.36
CA ILE A 317 -12.88 8.71 9.49
C ILE A 317 -11.71 8.83 10.47
N HIS A 318 -11.19 10.04 10.58
CA HIS A 318 -10.20 10.43 11.58
C HIS A 318 -10.33 11.92 11.85
N PRO A 319 -10.72 12.33 13.08
CA PRO A 319 -10.76 13.74 13.46
C PRO A 319 -9.38 14.41 13.32
N GLU A 320 -9.35 15.65 12.84
CA GLU A 320 -8.10 16.41 12.70
C GLU A 320 -7.51 16.82 14.04
N GLU A 321 -8.36 17.03 15.04
CA GLU A 321 -7.96 17.45 16.39
C GLU A 321 -7.79 16.24 17.30
N SER A 322 -6.80 16.31 18.19
CA SER A 322 -6.57 15.31 19.24
C SER A 322 -7.25 15.71 20.52
N GLY A 323 -7.78 14.76 21.27
CA GLY A 323 -8.46 15.00 22.54
C GLY A 323 -9.54 13.96 22.83
N VAL A 324 -10.50 14.31 23.68
CA VAL A 324 -11.62 13.44 24.02
C VAL A 324 -12.82 13.76 23.14
N VAL A 325 -13.47 12.74 22.57
CA VAL A 325 -14.68 12.91 21.79
C VAL A 325 -15.83 13.42 22.63
N ALA A 326 -16.28 14.64 22.35
CA ALA A 326 -17.41 15.28 23.03
C ALA A 326 -18.76 14.94 22.36
N SER A 327 -18.79 14.84 21.04
CA SER A 327 -19.99 14.42 20.30
C SER A 327 -19.65 13.78 18.96
N VAL A 328 -20.52 12.88 18.50
CA VAL A 328 -20.57 12.32 17.15
C VAL A 328 -21.95 12.59 16.61
N GLN A 329 -22.04 13.24 15.43
CA GLN A 329 -23.30 13.61 14.81
C GLN A 329 -23.36 13.15 13.36
N GLY A 330 -24.54 12.76 12.88
CA GLY A 330 -24.77 12.35 11.49
C GLY A 330 -24.45 10.90 11.19
N GLU A 331 -24.16 10.04 12.16
CA GLU A 331 -23.85 8.62 11.96
C GLU A 331 -24.95 7.87 11.20
N GLU A 332 -26.22 8.07 11.56
CA GLU A 332 -27.36 7.41 10.89
C GLU A 332 -27.42 7.73 9.38
N MET A 333 -27.00 8.94 9.00
CA MET A 333 -26.93 9.37 7.60
C MET A 333 -25.85 8.58 6.85
N LEU A 334 -24.68 8.32 7.46
CA LEU A 334 -23.56 7.65 6.80
C LEU A 334 -23.94 6.27 6.25
N ALA A 335 -24.59 5.43 7.05
CA ALA A 335 -25.03 4.11 6.64
C ALA A 335 -26.12 4.15 5.53
N SER A 336 -26.87 5.26 5.43
CA SER A 336 -27.95 5.44 4.46
C SER A 336 -27.54 6.15 3.17
N LEU A 337 -26.28 6.59 3.04
CA LEU A 337 -25.79 7.29 1.85
C LEU A 337 -25.87 6.39 0.60
N PRO A 338 -26.34 6.92 -0.52
CA PRO A 338 -26.36 6.18 -1.77
C PRO A 338 -24.94 5.73 -2.18
N GLY A 339 -24.82 4.44 -2.47
CA GLY A 339 -23.56 3.86 -2.95
C GLY A 339 -22.63 3.35 -1.87
N VAL A 340 -22.93 3.55 -0.59
CA VAL A 340 -22.16 2.91 0.51
C VAL A 340 -22.36 1.40 0.42
N PHE A 341 -21.26 0.65 0.37
CA PHE A 341 -21.26 -0.80 0.36
C PHE A 341 -20.50 -1.41 1.53
N GLU A 342 -19.74 -0.59 2.26
CA GLU A 342 -19.10 -0.94 3.53
C GLU A 342 -19.03 0.32 4.39
N PHE A 343 -19.33 0.18 5.68
CA PHE A 343 -19.26 1.26 6.66
C PHE A 343 -18.85 0.68 8.03
N GLU A 344 -17.86 1.29 8.63
CA GLU A 344 -17.41 1.00 9.99
C GLU A 344 -17.13 2.31 10.71
N LEU A 345 -17.55 2.42 11.97
CA LEU A 345 -17.26 3.55 12.83
C LEU A 345 -16.89 3.02 14.22
N ASP A 346 -15.62 3.19 14.55
CA ASP A 346 -15.01 2.80 15.84
C ASP A 346 -14.71 4.06 16.66
N LEU A 347 -15.74 4.88 16.88
CA LEU A 347 -15.59 6.13 17.62
C LEU A 347 -16.88 6.44 18.39
N ALA A 348 -16.76 6.62 19.71
CA ALA A 348 -17.85 6.96 20.58
C ALA A 348 -17.51 8.16 21.46
N VAL A 349 -18.54 8.82 22.01
CA VAL A 349 -18.36 9.88 23.02
C VAL A 349 -17.57 9.34 24.21
N GLY A 350 -16.50 10.05 24.57
CA GLY A 350 -15.57 9.69 25.64
C GLY A 350 -14.30 8.98 25.15
N ASP A 351 -14.22 8.56 23.90
CA ASP A 351 -13.01 7.97 23.32
C ASP A 351 -11.90 9.04 23.17
N THR A 352 -10.66 8.59 23.19
CA THR A 352 -9.51 9.46 22.99
C THR A 352 -9.00 9.36 21.56
N VAL A 353 -8.98 10.48 20.85
CA VAL A 353 -8.35 10.62 19.54
C VAL A 353 -6.92 11.13 19.73
N VAL A 354 -5.97 10.45 19.12
CA VAL A 354 -4.55 10.86 19.07
C VAL A 354 -4.21 11.45 17.71
N GLU A 355 -3.14 12.24 17.64
CA GLU A 355 -2.64 12.75 16.36
C GLU A 355 -2.37 11.62 15.38
N ARG A 356 -2.79 11.79 14.12
CA ARG A 356 -2.55 10.83 13.08
C ARG A 356 -1.12 10.91 12.57
N VAL A 357 -0.31 9.94 12.95
CA VAL A 357 1.13 9.89 12.61
C VAL A 357 1.44 8.94 11.45
N ASN A 358 0.46 8.15 11.02
CA ASN A 358 0.57 7.23 9.89
C ASN A 358 -0.81 6.84 9.34
N THR A 359 -0.83 6.08 8.25
CA THR A 359 -2.07 5.68 7.57
C THR A 359 -2.89 4.61 8.31
N SER A 360 -2.34 3.98 9.36
CA SER A 360 -3.03 2.91 10.12
C SER A 360 -3.91 3.43 11.25
N ASN A 361 -3.76 4.71 11.62
CA ASN A 361 -4.61 5.34 12.63
C ASN A 361 -5.92 5.80 11.97
N GLU A 362 -6.95 5.00 12.10
CA GLU A 362 -8.31 5.32 11.66
C GLU A 362 -9.32 4.98 12.76
N HIS A 363 -10.44 5.67 12.76
CA HIS A 363 -11.57 5.45 13.65
C HIS A 363 -12.82 5.00 12.90
N GLY A 364 -12.63 4.53 11.69
CA GLY A 364 -13.66 4.02 10.83
C GLY A 364 -13.47 4.44 9.37
N HIS A 365 -14.33 3.91 8.51
CA HIS A 365 -14.29 4.20 7.08
C HIS A 365 -15.65 4.02 6.42
N LEU A 366 -15.81 4.65 5.26
CA LEU A 366 -16.87 4.37 4.31
C LEU A 366 -16.26 3.98 2.98
N LEU A 367 -16.76 2.88 2.40
CA LEU A 367 -16.47 2.50 1.03
C LEU A 367 -17.72 2.76 0.19
N LEU A 368 -17.56 3.57 -0.86
CA LEU A 368 -18.65 4.02 -1.71
C LEU A 368 -18.41 3.61 -3.16
N ALA A 369 -19.49 3.36 -3.91
CA ALA A 369 -19.44 3.14 -5.35
C ALA A 369 -20.57 3.87 -6.06
N ALA A 370 -20.31 4.38 -7.28
CA ALA A 370 -21.31 5.05 -8.10
C ALA A 370 -21.02 4.87 -9.60
N ALA A 371 -22.04 5.02 -10.43
CA ALA A 371 -21.88 4.97 -11.89
C ALA A 371 -21.11 6.18 -12.45
N SER A 372 -21.02 7.29 -11.71
CA SER A 372 -20.30 8.50 -12.15
C SER A 372 -19.47 9.11 -11.01
N ARG A 373 -18.33 9.72 -11.37
CA ARG A 373 -17.47 10.47 -10.44
C ARG A 373 -18.27 11.60 -9.74
N LYS A 374 -19.15 12.28 -10.45
CA LYS A 374 -19.98 13.37 -9.90
C LYS A 374 -20.87 12.89 -8.76
N ALA A 375 -21.55 11.76 -8.95
CA ALA A 375 -22.41 11.19 -7.90
C ALA A 375 -21.60 10.80 -6.66
N LEU A 376 -20.41 10.19 -6.85
CA LEU A 376 -19.53 9.81 -5.77
C LEU A 376 -19.01 11.02 -4.98
N LEU A 377 -18.54 12.07 -5.66
CA LEU A 377 -18.12 13.32 -5.04
C LEU A 377 -19.25 14.01 -4.29
N SER A 378 -20.50 13.93 -4.79
CA SER A 378 -21.67 14.46 -4.07
C SER A 378 -21.93 13.71 -2.76
N SER A 379 -21.74 12.38 -2.74
CA SER A 379 -21.84 11.60 -1.48
C SER A 379 -20.73 11.97 -0.50
N ILE A 380 -19.49 12.14 -0.97
CA ILE A 380 -18.37 12.59 -0.15
C ILE A 380 -18.64 13.98 0.45
N GLN A 381 -19.14 14.92 -0.35
CA GLN A 381 -19.50 16.27 0.11
C GLN A 381 -20.60 16.21 1.19
N ARG A 382 -21.56 15.32 1.07
CA ARG A 382 -22.57 15.13 2.11
C ARG A 382 -21.96 14.62 3.41
N ILE A 383 -21.00 13.67 3.35
CA ILE A 383 -20.28 13.23 4.55
C ILE A 383 -19.64 14.43 5.23
N GLU A 384 -18.91 15.27 4.48
CA GLU A 384 -18.19 16.44 4.99
C GLU A 384 -19.11 17.52 5.59
N THR A 385 -20.36 17.60 5.15
CA THR A 385 -21.31 18.63 5.61
C THR A 385 -22.29 18.15 6.68
N GLU A 386 -22.61 16.87 6.72
CA GLU A 386 -23.67 16.31 7.57
C GLU A 386 -23.12 15.38 8.67
N PHE A 387 -21.85 14.94 8.60
CA PHE A 387 -21.20 14.18 9.64
C PHE A 387 -20.12 15.04 10.33
N SER A 388 -20.07 14.98 11.65
CA SER A 388 -19.05 15.68 12.43
C SER A 388 -18.72 14.97 13.72
N VAL A 389 -17.45 15.08 14.11
CA VAL A 389 -16.93 14.67 15.42
C VAL A 389 -16.38 15.92 16.12
N THR A 390 -16.89 16.22 17.30
CA THR A 390 -16.39 17.34 18.11
C THR A 390 -15.43 16.79 19.16
N ILE A 391 -14.26 17.41 19.28
CA ILE A 391 -13.24 17.06 20.26
C ILE A 391 -13.19 18.11 21.35
N ASP A 392 -13.22 17.69 22.60
CA ASP A 392 -12.94 18.58 23.74
C ASP A 392 -11.44 18.87 23.81
N GLY A 393 -11.08 20.17 23.84
CA GLY A 393 -9.70 20.64 23.79
C GLY A 393 -8.87 20.41 25.08
N THR A 394 -9.25 19.46 25.90
CA THR A 394 -8.43 19.01 27.04
C THR A 394 -7.47 17.94 26.55
N GLN A 395 -6.23 18.36 26.23
CA GLN A 395 -5.17 17.40 25.93
C GLN A 395 -5.08 16.32 27.02
N PRO A 396 -5.04 15.02 26.67
CA PRO A 396 -4.68 14.00 27.64
C PRO A 396 -3.28 14.35 28.17
N LYS A 397 -3.15 14.47 29.48
CA LYS A 397 -1.84 14.64 30.12
C LYS A 397 -0.98 13.41 29.82
N PRO A 398 0.34 13.60 29.54
CA PRO A 398 1.27 12.53 29.20
C PRO A 398 1.40 11.46 30.28
#